data_7c03d4ac14c1546531d5ad38412a02b0
#
_entry.id   7c03d4ac14c1546531d5ad38412a02b0
#
_cell.length_a   1.000
_cell.length_b   1.000
_cell.length_c   1.000
_cell.angle_alpha   90.00
_cell.angle_beta   90.00
_cell.angle_gamma   90.00
#
_symmetry.space_group_name_H-M   'P 1'
#
loop_
_entity.id
_entity.type
_entity.pdbx_description
1 polymer ?
#
loop_
_entity_poly.entity_id
_entity_poly.type
_entity_poly.pdbx_seq_one_letter_code
_entity_poly.pdbx_strand_id
1 'polypeptide(L)'
;MRCFCCSISSYEHCCAPFISGTDSPQTAEQLMRSRFTAYAIKRYDYVRDTYSEEKRQGITSENLESSASGAHWFALKVHTSTHSEPSSDTVEFTAYYFENKYLFQLHETSCFIVEGGLWRYHDGILHDDCGKIKYGRNLPCLCGNNKKFKQCCATKVR
;
A
#
# COMPACT_ATOMS: atom_id res chain seq x y z
N MET A 1 8.61 14.06 -8.52
CA MET A 1 7.87 13.87 -7.26
C MET A 1 8.16 12.46 -6.74
N ARG A 2 8.52 12.35 -5.46
CA ARG A 2 8.76 11.06 -4.81
C ARG A 2 7.53 10.17 -4.89
N CYS A 3 7.74 8.86 -5.02
CA CYS A 3 6.64 7.92 -5.14
C CYS A 3 5.77 7.89 -3.87
N PHE A 4 4.47 7.71 -4.06
CA PHE A 4 3.49 7.59 -2.96
C PHE A 4 3.82 6.45 -2.00
N CYS A 5 4.48 5.39 -2.48
CA CYS A 5 4.85 4.23 -1.66
C CYS A 5 6.03 4.51 -0.71
N CYS A 6 6.50 5.75 -0.66
CA CYS A 6 7.60 6.20 0.20
C CYS A 6 8.97 5.62 -0.16
N SER A 7 9.12 5.02 -1.35
CA SER A 7 10.45 4.70 -1.87
C SER A 7 11.21 5.99 -2.20
N ILE A 8 12.50 5.90 -2.37
CA ILE A 8 13.33 7.06 -2.75
C ILE A 8 13.16 7.45 -4.22
N SER A 9 12.61 6.55 -5.02
CA SER A 9 12.42 6.76 -6.47
C SER A 9 11.26 7.70 -6.75
N SER A 10 11.26 8.33 -7.92
CA SER A 10 10.11 9.11 -8.37
C SER A 10 8.95 8.18 -8.75
N TYR A 11 7.73 8.71 -8.69
CA TYR A 11 6.53 7.95 -9.06
C TYR A 11 6.65 7.36 -10.46
N GLU A 12 7.13 8.16 -11.42
CA GLU A 12 7.28 7.78 -12.83
C GLU A 12 8.24 6.59 -13.03
N HIS A 13 9.20 6.43 -12.14
CA HIS A 13 10.20 5.36 -12.19
C HIS A 13 9.99 4.28 -11.11
N CYS A 14 8.85 4.30 -10.44
CA CYS A 14 8.55 3.36 -9.36
C CYS A 14 7.22 2.65 -9.62
N CYS A 15 6.09 3.21 -9.14
CA CYS A 15 4.80 2.53 -9.23
C CYS A 15 4.03 2.84 -10.52
N ALA A 16 4.29 3.97 -11.17
CA ALA A 16 3.55 4.36 -12.37
C ALA A 16 3.58 3.32 -13.50
N PRO A 17 4.73 2.72 -13.86
CA PRO A 17 4.76 1.71 -14.93
C PRO A 17 3.87 0.50 -14.63
N PHE A 18 3.78 0.09 -13.37
CA PHE A 18 2.94 -1.04 -12.97
C PHE A 18 1.46 -0.68 -13.06
N ILE A 19 1.09 0.49 -12.54
CA ILE A 19 -0.31 0.94 -12.52
C ILE A 19 -0.82 1.24 -13.92
N SER A 20 0.04 1.76 -14.80
CA SER A 20 -0.34 2.02 -16.20
C SER A 20 -0.37 0.78 -17.08
N GLY A 21 0.21 -0.33 -16.61
CA GLY A 21 0.27 -1.57 -17.36
C GLY A 21 1.43 -1.67 -18.35
N THR A 22 2.36 -0.70 -18.35
CA THR A 22 3.55 -0.75 -19.20
C THR A 22 4.55 -1.79 -18.74
N ASP A 23 4.55 -2.12 -17.46
CA ASP A 23 5.42 -3.11 -16.85
C ASP A 23 4.65 -3.89 -15.79
N SER A 24 5.22 -5.00 -15.33
CA SER A 24 4.63 -5.86 -14.31
C SER A 24 5.56 -6.00 -13.11
N PRO A 25 5.03 -5.98 -11.87
CA PRO A 25 5.85 -6.21 -10.69
C PRO A 25 6.61 -7.54 -10.77
N GLN A 26 7.90 -7.49 -10.50
CA GLN A 26 8.79 -8.66 -10.55
C GLN A 26 8.98 -9.31 -9.18
N THR A 27 8.51 -8.66 -8.12
CA THR A 27 8.56 -9.16 -6.74
C THR A 27 7.25 -8.87 -6.02
N ALA A 28 6.99 -9.62 -4.96
CA ALA A 28 5.82 -9.38 -4.11
C ALA A 28 5.88 -7.97 -3.49
N GLU A 29 7.06 -7.51 -3.10
CA GLU A 29 7.20 -6.16 -2.54
C GLU A 29 6.84 -5.07 -3.56
N GLN A 30 7.27 -5.22 -4.82
CA GLN A 30 6.90 -4.27 -5.88
C GLN A 30 5.37 -4.24 -6.07
N LEU A 31 4.73 -5.40 -6.06
CA LEU A 31 3.27 -5.46 -6.15
C LEU A 31 2.61 -4.78 -4.95
N MET A 32 3.09 -5.07 -3.74
CA MET A 32 2.55 -4.48 -2.52
C MET A 32 2.66 -2.95 -2.57
N ARG A 33 3.82 -2.41 -2.94
CA ARG A 33 4.04 -0.96 -3.05
C ARG A 33 3.14 -0.32 -4.10
N SER A 34 2.97 -0.94 -5.25
CA SER A 34 2.12 -0.41 -6.31
C SER A 34 0.63 -0.47 -5.94
N ARG A 35 0.20 -1.48 -5.20
CA ARG A 35 -1.17 -1.55 -4.67
C ARG A 35 -1.43 -0.44 -3.65
N PHE A 36 -0.48 -0.19 -2.73
CA PHE A 36 -0.60 0.94 -1.81
C PHE A 36 -0.75 2.26 -2.58
N THR A 37 0.11 2.48 -3.57
CA THR A 37 0.04 3.70 -4.41
C THR A 37 -1.31 3.79 -5.12
N ALA A 38 -1.82 2.67 -5.64
CA ALA A 38 -3.13 2.64 -6.31
C ALA A 38 -4.26 3.06 -5.36
N TYR A 39 -4.24 2.62 -4.10
CA TYR A 39 -5.18 3.12 -3.09
C TYR A 39 -5.01 4.62 -2.85
N ALA A 40 -3.77 5.09 -2.74
CA ALA A 40 -3.49 6.50 -2.47
C ALA A 40 -3.98 7.44 -3.58
N ILE A 41 -3.88 7.00 -4.84
CA ILE A 41 -4.32 7.79 -6.00
C ILE A 41 -5.69 7.35 -6.54
N LYS A 42 -6.36 6.45 -5.83
CA LYS A 42 -7.72 5.97 -6.14
C LYS A 42 -7.84 5.23 -7.48
N ARG A 43 -6.82 4.46 -7.84
CA ARG A 43 -6.83 3.56 -8.99
C ARG A 43 -7.32 2.18 -8.54
N TYR A 44 -8.60 2.09 -8.22
CA TYR A 44 -9.22 0.86 -7.71
C TYR A 44 -9.31 -0.24 -8.75
N ASP A 45 -9.29 0.10 -10.03
CA ASP A 45 -9.16 -0.85 -11.14
C ASP A 45 -7.89 -1.71 -11.00
N TYR A 46 -6.75 -1.06 -10.72
CA TYR A 46 -5.48 -1.76 -10.52
C TYR A 46 -5.53 -2.63 -9.25
N VAL A 47 -6.08 -2.12 -8.17
CA VAL A 47 -6.24 -2.90 -6.93
C VAL A 47 -7.02 -4.18 -7.21
N ARG A 48 -8.18 -4.06 -7.89
CA ARG A 48 -9.02 -5.20 -8.25
C ARG A 48 -8.28 -6.20 -9.12
N ASP A 49 -7.63 -5.73 -10.17
CA ASP A 49 -6.99 -6.59 -11.17
C ASP A 49 -5.78 -7.34 -10.62
N THR A 50 -5.21 -6.89 -9.51
CA THR A 50 -4.04 -7.51 -8.88
C THR A 50 -4.37 -8.47 -7.74
N TYR A 51 -5.65 -8.73 -7.44
CA TYR A 51 -6.04 -9.86 -6.61
C TYR A 51 -5.83 -11.17 -7.37
N SER A 52 -5.57 -12.26 -6.63
CA SER A 52 -5.58 -13.60 -7.22
C SER A 52 -6.96 -13.89 -7.84
N GLU A 53 -7.02 -14.80 -8.80
CA GLU A 53 -8.27 -15.15 -9.48
C GLU A 53 -9.36 -15.53 -8.49
N GLU A 54 -9.03 -16.35 -7.50
CA GLU A 54 -9.95 -16.78 -6.45
C GLU A 54 -10.52 -15.59 -5.67
N LYS A 55 -9.66 -14.67 -5.24
CA LYS A 55 -10.07 -13.53 -4.41
C LYS A 55 -10.71 -12.40 -5.20
N ARG A 56 -10.40 -12.30 -6.49
CA ARG A 56 -10.96 -11.26 -7.36
C ARG A 56 -12.45 -11.46 -7.62
N GLN A 57 -12.94 -12.69 -7.54
CA GLN A 57 -14.35 -12.98 -7.71
C GLN A 57 -15.18 -12.26 -6.66
N GLY A 58 -16.18 -11.51 -7.10
CA GLY A 58 -17.02 -10.74 -6.21
C GLY A 58 -16.47 -9.37 -5.80
N ILE A 59 -15.24 -9.04 -6.21
CA ILE A 59 -14.66 -7.71 -5.97
C ILE A 59 -14.87 -6.85 -7.20
N THR A 60 -15.44 -5.65 -7.01
CA THR A 60 -15.59 -4.66 -8.07
C THR A 60 -14.86 -3.38 -7.69
N SER A 61 -14.50 -2.57 -8.70
CA SER A 61 -13.89 -1.25 -8.45
C SER A 61 -14.81 -0.37 -7.60
N GLU A 62 -16.11 -0.45 -7.81
CA GLU A 62 -17.13 0.30 -7.06
C GLU A 62 -17.17 -0.11 -5.58
N ASN A 63 -17.07 -1.40 -5.30
CA ASN A 63 -17.01 -1.89 -3.91
C ASN A 63 -15.75 -1.42 -3.19
N LEU A 64 -14.61 -1.45 -3.88
CA LEU A 64 -13.36 -0.95 -3.33
C LEU A 64 -13.43 0.55 -3.07
N GLU A 65 -13.97 1.32 -4.00
CA GLU A 65 -14.15 2.75 -3.83
C GLU A 65 -15.04 3.06 -2.62
N SER A 66 -16.18 2.37 -2.50
CA SER A 66 -17.11 2.57 -1.38
C SER A 66 -16.48 2.29 -0.02
N SER A 67 -15.62 1.27 0.06
CA SER A 67 -14.98 0.90 1.34
C SER A 67 -13.74 1.72 1.67
N ALA A 68 -13.06 2.28 0.67
CA ALA A 68 -11.74 2.90 0.85
C ALA A 68 -11.72 4.41 0.61
N SER A 69 -12.78 5.00 0.06
CA SER A 69 -12.76 6.42 -0.37
C SER A 69 -12.58 7.43 0.77
N GLY A 70 -12.94 7.06 2.00
CA GLY A 70 -12.77 7.92 3.17
C GLY A 70 -11.34 7.95 3.72
N ALA A 71 -10.50 7.03 3.32
CA ALA A 71 -9.13 6.90 3.79
C ALA A 71 -8.17 7.64 2.83
N HIS A 72 -7.32 8.50 3.41
CA HIS A 72 -6.28 9.21 2.66
C HIS A 72 -4.93 8.62 3.02
N TRP A 73 -4.47 7.67 2.21
CA TRP A 73 -3.20 6.96 2.42
C TRP A 73 -2.02 7.87 2.11
N PHE A 74 -1.06 7.99 3.04
CA PHE A 74 0.04 8.94 2.89
C PHE A 74 1.43 8.36 3.17
N ALA A 75 1.54 7.24 3.87
CA ALA A 75 2.85 6.67 4.20
C ALA A 75 2.80 5.15 4.26
N LEU A 76 3.89 4.53 3.85
CA LEU A 76 4.07 3.08 3.83
C LEU A 76 5.43 2.72 4.38
N LYS A 77 5.47 1.75 5.30
CA LYS A 77 6.69 1.17 5.83
C LYS A 77 6.66 -0.33 5.62
N VAL A 78 7.57 -0.82 4.80
CA VAL A 78 7.74 -2.27 4.60
C VAL A 78 8.74 -2.77 5.62
N HIS A 79 8.34 -3.78 6.41
CA HIS A 79 9.16 -4.34 7.49
C HIS A 79 10.03 -5.49 6.99
N THR A 80 9.39 -6.51 6.41
CA THR A 80 10.08 -7.70 5.93
C THR A 80 9.40 -8.23 4.67
N SER A 81 10.20 -8.92 3.85
CA SER A 81 9.74 -9.62 2.66
C SER A 81 10.38 -11.00 2.70
N THR A 82 9.58 -12.07 2.72
CA THR A 82 10.07 -13.43 2.91
C THR A 82 9.68 -14.32 1.74
N HIS A 83 10.67 -14.93 1.12
CA HIS A 83 10.49 -15.97 0.13
C HIS A 83 10.35 -17.32 0.83
N SER A 84 9.14 -17.88 0.85
CA SER A 84 8.91 -19.19 1.42
C SER A 84 8.90 -20.28 0.36
N GLU A 85 8.48 -19.97 -0.87
CA GLU A 85 8.38 -20.88 -2.01
C GLU A 85 8.59 -20.10 -3.31
N PRO A 86 8.96 -20.77 -4.44
CA PRO A 86 9.19 -20.08 -5.71
C PRO A 86 7.98 -19.28 -6.22
N SER A 87 6.76 -19.67 -5.83
CA SER A 87 5.51 -19.04 -6.30
C SER A 87 4.73 -18.35 -5.21
N SER A 88 5.31 -18.16 -4.03
CA SER A 88 4.61 -17.58 -2.87
C SER A 88 5.57 -16.82 -1.98
N ASP A 89 5.21 -15.57 -1.65
CA ASP A 89 5.97 -14.70 -0.78
C ASP A 89 5.04 -14.02 0.22
N THR A 90 5.60 -13.63 1.37
CA THR A 90 4.91 -12.77 2.33
C THR A 90 5.60 -11.42 2.45
N VAL A 91 4.83 -10.37 2.68
CA VAL A 91 5.34 -9.03 2.95
C VAL A 91 4.63 -8.48 4.18
N GLU A 92 5.40 -8.14 5.20
CA GLU A 92 4.89 -7.45 6.37
C GLU A 92 5.10 -5.95 6.21
N PHE A 93 4.03 -5.17 6.39
CA PHE A 93 4.09 -3.71 6.24
C PHE A 93 3.14 -3.00 7.18
N THR A 94 3.38 -1.72 7.39
CA THR A 94 2.43 -0.80 8.02
C THR A 94 2.12 0.34 7.06
N ALA A 95 0.85 0.54 6.79
CA ALA A 95 0.35 1.64 5.97
C ALA A 95 -0.39 2.63 6.86
N TYR A 96 -0.20 3.92 6.61
CA TYR A 96 -0.78 4.99 7.42
C TYR A 96 -1.75 5.81 6.59
N TYR A 97 -2.88 6.17 7.21
CA TYR A 97 -3.90 6.97 6.54
C TYR A 97 -4.60 7.91 7.52
N PHE A 98 -5.15 8.98 6.95
CA PHE A 98 -6.05 9.88 7.68
C PHE A 98 -7.49 9.58 7.27
N GLU A 99 -8.37 9.60 8.26
CA GLU A 99 -9.81 9.50 8.05
C GLU A 99 -10.52 10.35 9.11
N ASN A 100 -11.41 11.22 8.69
CA ASN A 100 -12.12 12.16 9.59
C ASN A 100 -11.15 12.96 10.49
N LYS A 101 -10.00 13.35 9.94
CA LYS A 101 -8.94 14.10 10.63
C LYS A 101 -8.16 13.31 11.69
N TYR A 102 -8.41 12.02 11.82
CA TYR A 102 -7.66 11.15 12.73
C TYR A 102 -6.64 10.32 11.96
N LEU A 103 -5.58 9.93 12.67
CA LEU A 103 -4.50 9.12 12.12
C LEU A 103 -4.74 7.65 12.44
N PHE A 104 -4.62 6.80 11.42
CA PHE A 104 -4.79 5.35 11.54
C PHE A 104 -3.60 4.62 10.94
N GLN A 105 -3.39 3.39 11.41
CA GLN A 105 -2.44 2.47 10.79
C GLN A 105 -3.11 1.14 10.47
N LEU A 106 -2.68 0.54 9.36
CA LEU A 106 -2.98 -0.81 8.97
C LEU A 106 -1.67 -1.59 8.98
N HIS A 107 -1.52 -2.54 9.89
CA HIS A 107 -0.36 -3.40 10.00
C HIS A 107 -0.76 -4.81 9.58
N GLU A 108 -0.19 -5.29 8.48
CA GLU A 108 -0.61 -6.54 7.85
C GLU A 108 0.61 -7.36 7.42
N THR A 109 0.49 -8.69 7.50
CA THR A 109 1.36 -9.60 6.80
C THR A 109 0.56 -10.18 5.65
N SER A 110 0.89 -9.77 4.43
CA SER A 110 0.18 -10.16 3.21
C SER A 110 0.85 -11.37 2.56
N CYS A 111 0.02 -12.25 2.00
CA CYS A 111 0.47 -13.37 1.19
C CYS A 111 0.25 -13.06 -0.29
N PHE A 112 1.30 -13.24 -1.08
CA PHE A 112 1.28 -13.03 -2.53
C PHE A 112 1.62 -14.34 -3.24
N ILE A 113 0.97 -14.58 -4.36
CA ILE A 113 1.18 -15.77 -5.17
C ILE A 113 1.46 -15.38 -6.62
N VAL A 114 2.05 -16.30 -7.38
CA VAL A 114 2.27 -16.13 -8.82
C VAL A 114 1.20 -16.92 -9.57
N GLU A 115 0.50 -16.23 -10.47
CA GLU A 115 -0.50 -16.81 -11.36
C GLU A 115 -0.18 -16.39 -12.80
N GLY A 116 0.00 -17.35 -13.69
CA GLY A 116 0.32 -17.05 -15.08
C GLY A 116 1.58 -16.19 -15.24
N GLY A 117 2.57 -16.37 -14.37
CA GLY A 117 3.80 -15.61 -14.38
C GLY A 117 3.70 -14.21 -13.74
N LEU A 118 2.55 -13.87 -13.15
CA LEU A 118 2.32 -12.54 -12.56
C LEU A 118 2.06 -12.64 -11.05
N TRP A 119 2.66 -11.74 -10.29
CA TRP A 119 2.39 -11.64 -8.85
C TRP A 119 0.97 -11.14 -8.61
N ARG A 120 0.29 -11.75 -7.61
CA ARG A 120 -1.09 -11.41 -7.21
C ARG A 120 -1.19 -11.38 -5.69
N TYR A 121 -2.00 -10.47 -5.17
CA TYR A 121 -2.37 -10.44 -3.76
C TYR A 121 -3.39 -11.55 -3.51
N HIS A 122 -3.13 -12.42 -2.55
CA HIS A 122 -4.03 -13.52 -2.24
C HIS A 122 -4.83 -13.27 -0.97
N ASP A 123 -4.17 -13.13 0.17
CA ASP A 123 -4.80 -12.79 1.43
C ASP A 123 -3.81 -12.14 2.39
N GLY A 124 -4.26 -11.82 3.60
CA GLY A 124 -3.41 -11.22 4.60
C GLY A 124 -3.96 -11.41 6.01
N ILE A 125 -3.06 -11.27 6.98
CA ILE A 125 -3.39 -11.32 8.40
C ILE A 125 -3.10 -9.95 9.00
N LEU A 126 -4.13 -9.32 9.58
CA LEU A 126 -3.99 -8.07 10.29
C LEU A 126 -3.39 -8.31 11.68
N HIS A 127 -2.43 -7.47 12.06
CA HIS A 127 -1.87 -7.47 13.41
C HIS A 127 -2.78 -6.71 14.37
N ASP A 128 -2.58 -6.96 15.68
CA ASP A 128 -3.47 -6.44 16.73
C ASP A 128 -3.37 -4.92 16.94
N ASP A 129 -2.29 -4.29 16.42
CA ASP A 129 -2.05 -2.87 16.58
C ASP A 129 -2.67 -1.99 15.47
N CYS A 130 -3.53 -2.55 14.63
CA CYS A 130 -4.28 -1.79 13.64
C CYS A 130 -5.27 -0.84 14.31
N GLY A 131 -5.53 0.29 13.67
CA GLY A 131 -6.55 1.22 14.10
C GLY A 131 -6.01 2.63 14.35
N LYS A 132 -6.76 3.41 15.12
CA LYS A 132 -6.41 4.79 15.42
C LYS A 132 -5.17 4.84 16.30
N ILE A 133 -4.23 5.73 15.93
CA ILE A 133 -2.97 5.92 16.67
C ILE A 133 -2.75 7.40 16.98
N LYS A 134 -1.85 7.65 17.94
CA LYS A 134 -1.30 8.98 18.21
C LYS A 134 0.16 9.00 17.77
N TYR A 135 0.56 10.07 17.11
CA TYR A 135 1.95 10.23 16.68
C TYR A 135 2.44 11.64 16.97
N GLY A 136 3.62 11.77 17.54
CA GLY A 136 4.19 13.05 17.97
C GLY A 136 4.49 13.98 16.80
N ARG A 137 4.00 15.21 16.86
CA ARG A 137 4.16 16.21 15.80
C ARG A 137 5.63 16.57 15.54
N ASN A 138 6.49 16.45 16.55
CA ASN A 138 7.92 16.77 16.45
C ASN A 138 8.78 15.56 16.07
N LEU A 139 8.19 14.37 15.97
CA LEU A 139 8.89 13.15 15.55
C LEU A 139 9.17 13.18 14.04
N PRO A 140 10.16 12.40 13.57
CA PRO A 140 10.39 12.24 12.13
C PRO A 140 9.12 11.77 11.43
N CYS A 141 8.83 12.32 10.25
CA CYS A 141 7.61 11.95 9.53
C CYS A 141 7.59 10.47 9.15
N LEU A 142 6.42 9.87 9.27
CA LEU A 142 6.19 8.47 8.94
C LEU A 142 6.53 8.13 7.47
N CYS A 143 6.51 9.12 6.57
CA CYS A 143 6.87 8.91 5.17
C CYS A 143 8.38 8.78 4.92
N GLY A 144 9.21 9.00 5.95
CA GLY A 144 10.65 8.79 5.84
C GLY A 144 11.43 9.89 5.10
N ASN A 145 10.86 11.11 4.95
CA ASN A 145 11.55 12.20 4.22
C ASN A 145 12.46 13.06 5.10
N ASN A 146 12.73 12.66 6.34
CA ASN A 146 13.60 13.34 7.30
C ASN A 146 13.10 14.71 7.79
N LYS A 147 11.85 15.06 7.52
CA LYS A 147 11.20 16.24 8.10
C LYS A 147 10.38 15.84 9.31
N LYS A 148 10.11 16.80 10.22
CA LYS A 148 9.18 16.55 11.33
C LYS A 148 7.77 16.33 10.79
N PHE A 149 7.01 15.46 11.45
CA PHE A 149 5.64 15.13 11.04
C PHE A 149 4.78 16.38 10.84
N LYS A 150 4.83 17.33 11.78
CA LYS A 150 4.06 18.60 11.70
C LYS A 150 4.39 19.44 10.47
N GLN A 151 5.59 19.29 9.90
CA GLN A 151 6.06 20.07 8.74
C GLN A 151 5.92 19.27 7.44
N CYS A 152 5.38 18.07 7.49
CA CYS A 152 5.30 17.16 6.37
C CYS A 152 3.88 16.58 6.22
N CYS A 153 3.69 15.29 6.50
CA CYS A 153 2.41 14.65 6.22
C CYS A 153 1.26 15.11 7.13
N ALA A 154 1.55 15.63 8.33
CA ALA A 154 0.50 16.20 9.17
C ALA A 154 -0.25 17.38 8.49
N THR A 155 0.38 18.05 7.53
CA THR A 155 -0.28 19.12 6.77
C THR A 155 -1.30 18.61 5.75
N LYS A 156 -1.32 17.28 5.51
CA LYS A 156 -2.23 16.64 4.55
C LYS A 156 -3.53 16.17 5.18
N VAL A 157 -3.73 16.43 6.48
CA VAL A 157 -4.95 16.01 7.19
C VAL A 157 -6.16 16.68 6.54
N ARG A 158 -7.19 15.87 6.20
CA ARG A 158 -8.42 16.33 5.55
C ARG A 158 -9.64 15.67 6.16
#